data_d93514bdddb35d27f61685d5d08d3a31
#
_entry.id   d93514bdddb35d27f61685d5d08d3a31
#
_cell.length_a   1.000
_cell.length_b   1.000
_cell.length_c   1.000
_cell.angle_alpha   90.00
_cell.angle_beta   90.00
_cell.angle_gamma   90.00
#
_symmetry.space_group_name_H-M   'P 1'
#
loop_
_entity.id
_entity.type
_entity.pdbx_description
1 polymer ?
#
loop_
_entity_poly.entity_id
_entity_poly.type
_entity_poly.pdbx_seq_one_letter_code
_entity_poly.pdbx_strand_id
1 'polypeptide(L)'
;MAHREISSSFRGLDTRTNFTDFLYYTLLDKGISVFIDKQGIDVGEEIGPEIFQAIDDSEICIPIFSRGYASSSWCLRELEHMMQRRKTNELEVMPIFYDVEPSDVKLETKVYRDALTLHEQKRVIEIVQRWVEALEEVTRIKGWDTKNTGHGELARLIAQKVLVKLKVSCVHIPDHLVGMDKSVNELVYLLNVESKDIRLIGICGMGGIGKTTLAKVVYRKRQLVSHIIGDIGVELSSIDQGMNMIGDRFCRKKVLIFLDDVDHTSQLMALAAKKEWLGLGSRIVVTTRDKSVLY
;
A
#
# COMPACT_ATOMS: atom_id res chain seq x y z
N MET A 1 -2.89 -4.37 16.75
CA MET A 1 -1.74 -3.58 16.22
C MET A 1 -2.20 -2.99 14.89
N ALA A 2 -1.89 -1.73 14.58
CA ALA A 2 -2.30 -1.15 13.30
C ALA A 2 -1.51 -1.86 12.18
N HIS A 3 -2.21 -2.49 11.25
CA HIS A 3 -1.61 -3.13 10.09
C HIS A 3 -0.91 -2.05 9.26
N ARG A 4 0.39 -2.16 9.07
CA ARG A 4 1.17 -1.25 8.24
C ARG A 4 1.24 -1.81 6.84
N GLU A 5 0.78 -1.06 5.86
CA GLU A 5 0.76 -1.53 4.47
C GLU A 5 2.13 -1.38 3.80
N ILE A 6 2.88 -0.34 4.17
CA ILE A 6 4.17 -0.03 3.56
C ILE A 6 5.20 0.39 4.59
N SER A 7 6.44 -0.07 4.41
CA SER A 7 7.63 0.49 5.04
C SER A 7 8.57 1.06 3.99
N SER A 8 9.19 2.21 4.25
CA SER A 8 10.17 2.81 3.36
C SER A 8 11.52 2.97 4.05
N SER A 9 12.58 2.47 3.41
CA SER A 9 13.97 2.59 3.85
C SER A 9 14.71 3.60 2.98
N PHE A 10 15.34 4.59 3.59
CA PHE A 10 16.08 5.64 2.89
C PHE A 10 17.12 6.29 3.79
N ARG A 11 18.12 6.92 3.20
CA ARG A 11 19.06 7.75 3.95
C ARG A 11 18.46 9.15 4.14
N GLY A 12 18.13 9.51 5.38
CA GLY A 12 17.43 10.75 5.72
C GLY A 12 18.14 12.02 5.22
N LEU A 13 19.48 12.06 5.29
CA LEU A 13 20.29 13.19 4.82
C LEU A 13 20.18 13.45 3.30
N ASP A 14 19.88 12.42 2.51
CA ASP A 14 19.91 12.51 1.05
C ASP A 14 18.52 12.83 0.45
N THR A 15 17.46 12.24 0.99
CA THR A 15 16.14 12.23 0.31
C THR A 15 14.97 12.68 1.16
N ARG A 16 15.14 12.83 2.50
CA ARG A 16 14.03 13.09 3.43
C ARG A 16 13.22 14.34 3.06
N THR A 17 13.88 15.46 2.83
CA THR A 17 13.22 16.75 2.53
C THR A 17 12.85 16.94 1.06
N ASN A 18 13.10 15.93 0.22
CA ASN A 18 12.89 15.96 -1.22
C ASN A 18 11.88 14.89 -1.64
N PHE A 19 12.35 13.89 -2.37
CA PHE A 19 11.52 12.87 -2.97
C PHE A 19 10.80 11.99 -1.95
N THR A 20 11.45 11.62 -0.83
CA THR A 20 10.83 10.75 0.19
C THR A 20 9.61 11.41 0.84
N ASP A 21 9.71 12.68 1.20
CA ASP A 21 8.61 13.44 1.77
C ASP A 21 7.44 13.55 0.79
N PHE A 22 7.77 13.85 -0.48
CA PHE A 22 6.77 13.92 -1.54
C PHE A 22 6.04 12.59 -1.76
N LEU A 23 6.79 11.49 -1.81
CA LEU A 23 6.22 10.14 -1.94
C LEU A 23 5.36 9.79 -0.73
N TYR A 24 5.84 10.08 0.49
CA TYR A 24 5.13 9.84 1.73
C TYR A 24 3.74 10.51 1.73
N TYR A 25 3.68 11.82 1.49
CA TYR A 25 2.39 12.50 1.44
C TYR A 25 1.50 12.05 0.29
N THR A 26 2.08 11.70 -0.86
CA THR A 26 1.31 11.15 -1.99
C THR A 26 0.67 9.80 -1.64
N LEU A 27 1.37 8.94 -0.91
CA LEU A 27 0.84 7.66 -0.44
C LEU A 27 -0.25 7.87 0.62
N LEU A 28 -0.01 8.75 1.60
CA LEU A 28 -1.01 9.11 2.62
C LEU A 28 -2.29 9.69 2.00
N ASP A 29 -2.16 10.59 1.00
CA ASP A 29 -3.30 11.16 0.27
C ASP A 29 -4.14 10.09 -0.43
N LYS A 30 -3.52 8.98 -0.81
CA LYS A 30 -4.19 7.81 -1.36
C LYS A 30 -4.74 6.87 -0.28
N GLY A 31 -4.56 7.23 0.99
CA GLY A 31 -5.05 6.45 2.13
C GLY A 31 -4.21 5.24 2.48
N ILE A 32 -2.99 5.16 1.98
CA ILE A 32 -2.05 4.07 2.25
C ILE A 32 -1.32 4.36 3.56
N SER A 33 -1.31 3.40 4.48
CA SER A 33 -0.56 3.50 5.74
C SER A 33 0.93 3.26 5.48
N VAL A 34 1.74 4.30 5.70
CA VAL A 34 3.18 4.26 5.43
C VAL A 34 3.97 4.46 6.71
N PHE A 35 4.87 3.54 6.99
CA PHE A 35 5.91 3.74 8.00
C PHE A 35 7.15 4.35 7.35
N ILE A 36 7.57 5.47 7.88
CA ILE A 36 8.90 6.04 7.64
C ILE A 36 9.52 6.36 8.99
N ASP A 37 10.81 6.10 9.13
CA ASP A 37 11.55 6.59 10.28
C ASP A 37 11.62 8.12 10.24
N LYS A 38 10.78 8.78 11.06
CA LYS A 38 10.74 10.25 11.17
C LYS A 38 11.83 10.80 12.08
N GLN A 39 12.27 10.00 13.02
CA GLN A 39 13.36 10.34 13.91
C GLN A 39 14.64 9.83 13.25
N GLY A 40 15.42 10.72 12.64
CA GLY A 40 16.80 10.37 12.34
C GLY A 40 17.43 9.93 13.66
N ILE A 41 17.82 8.66 13.75
CA ILE A 41 18.43 8.12 14.98
C ILE A 41 19.64 8.98 15.27
N ASP A 42 19.63 9.59 16.45
CA ASP A 42 20.79 10.35 16.93
C ASP A 42 21.99 9.42 17.08
N VAL A 43 23.16 9.96 16.76
CA VAL A 43 24.41 9.20 16.79
C VAL A 43 24.61 8.66 18.21
N GLY A 44 24.40 7.34 18.38
CA GLY A 44 24.61 6.64 19.67
C GLY A 44 23.39 5.90 20.22
N GLU A 45 22.21 6.04 19.63
CA GLU A 45 21.04 5.23 20.01
C GLU A 45 21.04 3.88 19.28
N GLU A 46 20.63 2.82 20.02
CA GLU A 46 20.30 1.55 19.39
C GLU A 46 19.05 1.72 18.56
N ILE A 47 19.07 1.27 17.30
CA ILE A 47 17.83 1.18 16.50
C ILE A 47 16.90 0.26 17.27
N GLY A 48 15.76 0.84 17.62
CA GLY A 48 14.73 0.10 18.26
C GLY A 48 14.22 -1.05 17.38
N PRO A 49 13.76 -2.14 17.96
CA PRO A 49 13.12 -3.26 17.27
C PRO A 49 11.93 -2.79 16.41
N GLU A 50 11.49 -1.55 16.55
CA GLU A 50 10.35 -0.94 15.88
C GLU A 50 10.47 -0.86 14.35
N ILE A 51 11.69 -0.63 13.82
CA ILE A 51 11.91 -0.55 12.36
C ILE A 51 11.81 -1.94 11.74
N PHE A 52 12.46 -2.94 12.34
CA PHE A 52 12.36 -4.33 11.86
C PHE A 52 10.93 -4.85 11.98
N GLN A 53 10.25 -4.55 13.09
CA GLN A 53 8.84 -4.86 13.26
C GLN A 53 7.98 -4.15 12.20
N ALA A 54 8.29 -2.92 11.84
CA ALA A 54 7.57 -2.22 10.78
C ALA A 54 7.76 -2.88 9.39
N ILE A 55 8.95 -3.41 9.11
CA ILE A 55 9.22 -4.20 7.91
C ILE A 55 8.44 -5.51 7.96
N ASP A 56 8.42 -6.18 9.12
CA ASP A 56 7.72 -7.44 9.32
C ASP A 56 6.20 -7.31 9.19
N ASP A 57 5.64 -6.19 9.64
CA ASP A 57 4.21 -5.87 9.58
C ASP A 57 3.77 -5.30 8.21
N SER A 58 4.69 -5.09 7.27
CA SER A 58 4.41 -4.48 5.97
C SER A 58 4.22 -5.53 4.87
N GLU A 59 3.32 -5.25 3.92
CA GLU A 59 3.13 -6.03 2.70
C GLU A 59 4.10 -5.60 1.59
N ILE A 60 4.46 -4.29 1.58
CA ILE A 60 5.36 -3.71 0.58
C ILE A 60 6.47 -2.93 1.28
N CYS A 61 7.71 -3.14 0.86
CA CYS A 61 8.84 -2.30 1.24
C CYS A 61 9.39 -1.52 0.05
N ILE A 62 9.67 -0.24 0.27
CA ILE A 62 10.18 0.69 -0.75
C ILE A 62 11.56 1.20 -0.32
N PRO A 63 12.66 0.50 -0.67
CA PRO A 63 14.01 1.05 -0.48
C PRO A 63 14.29 2.14 -1.52
N ILE A 64 14.75 3.31 -1.05
CA ILE A 64 15.13 4.46 -1.89
C ILE A 64 16.65 4.58 -1.87
N PHE A 65 17.28 4.11 -2.93
CA PHE A 65 18.73 4.12 -3.10
C PHE A 65 19.21 5.50 -3.53
N SER A 66 19.99 6.15 -2.68
CA SER A 66 20.68 7.40 -2.96
C SER A 66 22.19 7.18 -2.96
N ARG A 67 22.97 8.18 -3.38
CA ARG A 67 24.45 8.07 -3.40
C ARG A 67 25.05 7.67 -2.05
N GLY A 68 24.46 8.13 -0.96
CA GLY A 68 24.94 7.85 0.39
C GLY A 68 24.30 6.62 1.04
N TYR A 69 23.33 5.94 0.42
CA TYR A 69 22.58 4.83 1.04
C TYR A 69 23.53 3.77 1.62
N ALA A 70 24.53 3.33 0.86
CA ALA A 70 25.50 2.31 1.29
C ALA A 70 26.44 2.81 2.42
N SER A 71 26.54 4.11 2.68
CA SER A 71 27.31 4.63 3.81
C SER A 71 26.59 4.44 5.16
N SER A 72 25.27 4.20 5.12
CA SER A 72 24.46 3.94 6.30
C SER A 72 24.38 2.44 6.60
N SER A 73 25.00 2.02 7.68
CA SER A 73 24.89 0.62 8.15
C SER A 73 23.45 0.24 8.51
N TRP A 74 22.62 1.20 8.75
CA TRP A 74 21.20 1.03 9.05
C TRP A 74 20.40 0.69 7.81
N CYS A 75 20.51 1.51 6.77
CA CYS A 75 19.86 1.24 5.49
C CYS A 75 20.27 -0.14 4.94
N LEU A 76 21.55 -0.53 5.14
CA LEU A 76 22.05 -1.83 4.71
C LEU A 76 21.44 -2.99 5.52
N ARG A 77 21.25 -2.81 6.84
CA ARG A 77 20.58 -3.81 7.69
C ARG A 77 19.08 -3.94 7.37
N GLU A 78 18.41 -2.81 7.16
CA GLU A 78 17.01 -2.81 6.73
C GLU A 78 16.86 -3.53 5.39
N LEU A 79 17.74 -3.24 4.44
CA LEU A 79 17.74 -3.91 3.13
C LEU A 79 17.98 -5.43 3.26
N GLU A 80 18.97 -5.85 4.05
CA GLU A 80 19.23 -7.26 4.33
C GLU A 80 17.96 -7.94 4.86
N HIS A 81 17.29 -7.33 5.84
CA HIS A 81 16.06 -7.85 6.42
C HIS A 81 14.91 -7.93 5.40
N MET A 82 14.70 -6.88 4.61
CA MET A 82 13.71 -6.87 3.51
C MET A 82 13.95 -8.00 2.51
N MET A 83 15.21 -8.22 2.12
CA MET A 83 15.54 -9.26 1.14
C MET A 83 15.40 -10.67 1.71
N GLN A 84 15.65 -10.86 3.02
CA GLN A 84 15.35 -12.12 3.70
C GLN A 84 13.85 -12.42 3.72
N ARG A 85 13.02 -11.43 4.09
CA ARG A 85 11.55 -11.55 4.09
C ARG A 85 10.98 -11.81 2.69
N ARG A 86 11.55 -11.19 1.68
CA ARG A 86 11.16 -11.42 0.29
C ARG A 86 11.37 -12.86 -0.16
N LYS A 87 12.40 -13.54 0.33
CA LYS A 87 12.68 -14.96 -0.02
C LYS A 87 11.59 -15.91 0.47
N THR A 88 10.86 -15.56 1.51
CA THR A 88 9.71 -16.33 2.03
C THR A 88 8.41 -16.00 1.30
N ASN A 89 8.43 -15.18 0.25
CA ASN A 89 7.26 -14.66 -0.48
C ASN A 89 6.24 -13.88 0.38
N GLU A 90 6.67 -13.38 1.54
CA GLU A 90 5.81 -12.63 2.45
C GLU A 90 5.90 -11.12 2.24
N LEU A 91 6.88 -10.64 1.48
CA LEU A 91 7.15 -9.23 1.28
C LEU A 91 7.40 -8.90 -0.20
N GLU A 92 6.69 -7.89 -0.70
CA GLU A 92 7.00 -7.29 -1.99
C GLU A 92 8.04 -6.16 -1.81
N VAL A 93 9.11 -6.16 -2.61
CA VAL A 93 10.12 -5.09 -2.57
C VAL A 93 10.07 -4.29 -3.86
N MET A 94 9.94 -2.96 -3.73
CA MET A 94 9.77 -2.02 -4.83
C MET A 94 10.89 -0.95 -4.80
N PRO A 95 12.07 -1.22 -5.39
CA PRO A 95 13.22 -0.32 -5.29
C PRO A 95 13.05 0.96 -6.11
N ILE A 96 13.57 2.06 -5.58
CA ILE A 96 13.66 3.37 -6.25
C ILE A 96 15.13 3.77 -6.30
N PHE A 97 15.62 4.13 -7.48
CA PHE A 97 16.97 4.60 -7.71
C PHE A 97 16.96 6.13 -7.81
N TYR A 98 17.38 6.80 -6.73
CA TYR A 98 17.41 8.26 -6.61
C TYR A 98 18.83 8.78 -6.87
N ASP A 99 19.04 9.41 -8.01
CA ASP A 99 20.36 9.91 -8.48
C ASP A 99 21.47 8.86 -8.52
N VAL A 100 21.13 7.59 -8.57
CA VAL A 100 22.03 6.45 -8.75
C VAL A 100 21.49 5.50 -9.81
N GLU A 101 22.37 4.72 -10.41
CA GLU A 101 22.02 3.67 -11.36
C GLU A 101 21.97 2.30 -10.65
N PRO A 102 21.22 1.34 -11.16
CA PRO A 102 21.30 -0.04 -10.67
C PRO A 102 22.72 -0.61 -10.65
N SER A 103 23.60 -0.20 -11.59
CA SER A 103 25.02 -0.56 -11.65
C SER A 103 25.82 -0.02 -10.46
N ASP A 104 25.45 1.16 -9.93
CA ASP A 104 26.07 1.71 -8.72
C ASP A 104 25.74 0.84 -7.51
N VAL A 105 24.46 0.48 -7.37
CA VAL A 105 23.94 -0.36 -6.27
C VAL A 105 24.52 -1.77 -6.35
N LYS A 106 24.69 -2.31 -7.56
CA LYS A 106 25.30 -3.61 -7.84
C LYS A 106 26.83 -3.65 -7.67
N LEU A 107 27.40 -2.53 -7.21
CA LEU A 107 28.85 -2.40 -6.96
C LEU A 107 29.74 -2.44 -8.23
N GLU A 108 29.18 -2.20 -9.41
CA GLU A 108 29.96 -2.12 -10.66
C GLU A 108 30.75 -0.82 -10.74
N THR A 109 30.30 0.25 -10.02
CA THR A 109 30.99 1.53 -9.90
C THR A 109 31.62 1.73 -8.52
N LYS A 110 32.31 2.86 -8.32
CA LYS A 110 32.93 3.20 -7.03
C LYS A 110 31.95 3.71 -5.99
N VAL A 111 30.78 4.20 -6.40
CA VAL A 111 29.84 4.93 -5.52
C VAL A 111 29.49 4.14 -4.25
N TYR A 112 29.09 2.90 -4.39
CA TYR A 112 28.74 2.02 -3.25
C TYR A 112 29.92 1.17 -2.78
N ARG A 113 30.83 0.81 -3.68
CA ARG A 113 32.02 0.00 -3.36
C ARG A 113 32.89 0.66 -2.30
N ASP A 114 33.19 1.95 -2.46
CA ASP A 114 34.04 2.70 -1.51
C ASP A 114 33.38 2.75 -0.12
N ALA A 115 32.05 2.90 -0.04
CA ALA A 115 31.32 2.88 1.22
C ALA A 115 31.40 1.52 1.91
N LEU A 116 31.26 0.42 1.17
CA LEU A 116 31.38 -0.94 1.73
C LEU A 116 32.80 -1.26 2.20
N THR A 117 33.84 -0.82 1.48
CA THR A 117 35.23 -0.96 1.92
C THR A 117 35.48 -0.29 3.28
N LEU A 118 34.82 0.86 3.55
CA LEU A 118 34.90 1.49 4.87
C LEU A 118 34.18 0.68 5.95
N HIS A 119 33.11 -0.02 5.61
CA HIS A 119 32.44 -0.93 6.53
C HIS A 119 33.27 -2.18 6.84
N GLU A 120 33.96 -2.75 5.85
CA GLU A 120 34.86 -3.90 6.02
C GLU A 120 35.98 -3.62 7.03
N GLN A 121 36.49 -2.40 7.06
CA GLN A 121 37.51 -2.00 8.04
C GLN A 121 36.99 -1.92 9.49
N LYS A 122 35.69 -1.79 9.68
CA LYS A 122 35.08 -1.54 11.00
C LYS A 122 34.18 -2.68 11.51
N ARG A 123 33.90 -3.67 10.68
CA ARG A 123 32.90 -4.72 10.96
C ARG A 123 33.41 -6.10 10.57
N VAL A 124 32.73 -7.10 11.06
CA VAL A 124 32.96 -8.51 10.70
C VAL A 124 32.62 -8.70 9.21
N ILE A 125 33.51 -9.36 8.48
CA ILE A 125 33.42 -9.55 7.02
C ILE A 125 32.09 -10.21 6.62
N GLU A 126 31.62 -11.20 7.38
CA GLU A 126 30.38 -11.91 7.10
C GLU A 126 29.13 -11.01 7.13
N ILE A 127 29.14 -9.94 7.92
CA ILE A 127 28.05 -8.96 7.95
C ILE A 127 28.06 -8.16 6.65
N VAL A 128 29.22 -7.67 6.24
CA VAL A 128 29.34 -6.89 5.01
C VAL A 128 29.00 -7.74 3.79
N GLN A 129 29.39 -9.01 3.80
CA GLN A 129 29.06 -9.94 2.72
C GLN A 129 27.54 -10.10 2.54
N ARG A 130 26.76 -10.23 3.61
CA ARG A 130 25.29 -10.28 3.52
C ARG A 130 24.69 -9.00 2.95
N TRP A 131 25.28 -7.83 3.26
CA TRP A 131 24.86 -6.55 2.67
C TRP A 131 25.15 -6.47 1.17
N VAL A 132 26.33 -6.99 0.74
CA VAL A 132 26.68 -7.11 -0.68
C VAL A 132 25.64 -7.98 -1.40
N GLU A 133 25.33 -9.15 -0.85
CA GLU A 133 24.33 -10.07 -1.43
C GLU A 133 22.95 -9.40 -1.53
N ALA A 134 22.51 -8.65 -0.52
CA ALA A 134 21.24 -7.94 -0.54
C ALA A 134 21.20 -6.81 -1.59
N LEU A 135 22.30 -6.07 -1.75
CA LEU A 135 22.44 -5.03 -2.77
C LEU A 135 22.43 -5.63 -4.20
N GLU A 136 23.12 -6.74 -4.41
CA GLU A 136 23.10 -7.43 -5.71
C GLU A 136 21.72 -8.02 -6.02
N GLU A 137 21.06 -8.60 -5.03
CA GLU A 137 19.77 -9.24 -5.21
C GLU A 137 18.67 -8.21 -5.52
N VAL A 138 18.64 -7.05 -4.84
CA VAL A 138 17.64 -6.03 -5.07
C VAL A 138 17.74 -5.42 -6.48
N THR A 139 18.94 -5.37 -7.09
CA THR A 139 19.10 -4.87 -8.46
C THR A 139 18.52 -5.78 -9.54
N ARG A 140 18.16 -7.02 -9.20
CA ARG A 140 17.44 -7.95 -10.09
C ARG A 140 15.93 -7.60 -10.16
N ILE A 141 15.46 -6.75 -9.25
CA ILE A 141 14.07 -6.28 -9.23
C ILE A 141 13.99 -5.03 -10.11
N LYS A 142 13.03 -4.99 -11.03
CA LYS A 142 12.75 -3.80 -11.82
C LYS A 142 12.25 -2.67 -10.89
N GLY A 143 13.03 -1.61 -10.74
CA GLY A 143 12.70 -0.44 -9.95
C GLY A 143 12.32 0.77 -10.78
N TRP A 144 12.12 1.91 -10.10
CA TRP A 144 11.93 3.22 -10.70
C TRP A 144 13.22 4.03 -10.66
N ASP A 145 13.41 4.86 -11.68
CA ASP A 145 14.51 5.82 -11.79
C ASP A 145 13.94 7.24 -11.72
N THR A 146 14.58 8.11 -10.94
CA THR A 146 14.15 9.50 -10.77
C THR A 146 14.70 10.46 -11.84
N LYS A 147 15.65 10.04 -12.68
CA LYS A 147 16.37 10.93 -13.61
C LYS A 147 15.51 11.52 -14.72
N ASN A 148 14.53 10.76 -15.22
CA ASN A 148 13.79 11.14 -16.42
C ASN A 148 12.32 11.51 -16.14
N THR A 149 11.91 11.51 -14.87
CA THR A 149 10.50 11.74 -14.49
C THR A 149 10.47 12.74 -13.33
N GLY A 150 9.63 13.75 -13.43
CA GLY A 150 9.43 14.71 -12.34
C GLY A 150 8.98 14.00 -11.05
N HIS A 151 9.50 14.43 -9.89
CA HIS A 151 9.24 13.79 -8.59
C HIS A 151 7.74 13.57 -8.30
N GLY A 152 6.91 14.57 -8.66
CA GLY A 152 5.46 14.50 -8.45
C GLY A 152 4.75 13.49 -9.34
N GLU A 153 5.18 13.34 -10.57
CA GLU A 153 4.65 12.34 -11.49
C GLU A 153 5.09 10.94 -11.08
N LEU A 154 6.37 10.78 -10.74
CA LEU A 154 6.91 9.51 -10.29
C LEU A 154 6.22 9.02 -9.02
N ALA A 155 6.05 9.90 -8.01
CA ALA A 155 5.35 9.55 -6.78
C ALA A 155 3.90 9.09 -7.04
N ARG A 156 3.19 9.74 -7.98
CA ARG A 156 1.83 9.32 -8.39
C ARG A 156 1.82 7.95 -9.06
N LEU A 157 2.78 7.67 -9.96
CA LEU A 157 2.91 6.37 -10.62
C LEU A 157 3.21 5.26 -9.61
N ILE A 158 4.11 5.51 -8.67
CA ILE A 158 4.44 4.57 -7.58
C ILE A 158 3.20 4.31 -6.72
N ALA A 159 2.50 5.37 -6.28
CA ALA A 159 1.31 5.23 -5.47
C ALA A 159 0.19 4.45 -6.18
N GLN A 160 0.00 4.65 -7.48
CA GLN A 160 -0.93 3.85 -8.27
C GLN A 160 -0.52 2.37 -8.31
N LYS A 161 0.78 2.09 -8.51
CA LYS A 161 1.28 0.71 -8.55
C LYS A 161 1.14 0.01 -7.21
N VAL A 162 1.45 0.73 -6.12
CA VAL A 162 1.27 0.27 -4.75
C VAL A 162 -0.21 -0.07 -4.48
N LEU A 163 -1.13 0.83 -4.81
CA LEU A 163 -2.56 0.57 -4.67
C LEU A 163 -3.00 -0.70 -5.40
N VAL A 164 -2.53 -0.90 -6.64
CA VAL A 164 -2.84 -2.12 -7.39
C VAL A 164 -2.33 -3.36 -6.67
N LYS A 165 -1.13 -3.31 -6.10
CA LYS A 165 -0.52 -4.47 -5.41
C LYS A 165 -1.20 -4.76 -4.07
N LEU A 166 -1.39 -3.76 -3.22
CA LEU A 166 -2.09 -3.90 -1.95
C LEU A 166 -3.53 -4.42 -2.13
N LYS A 167 -4.23 -3.97 -3.16
CA LYS A 167 -5.58 -4.42 -3.49
C LYS A 167 -5.64 -5.89 -3.90
N VAL A 168 -4.63 -6.38 -4.58
CA VAL A 168 -4.52 -7.80 -4.93
C VAL A 168 -4.26 -8.63 -3.67
N SER A 169 -3.49 -8.15 -2.72
CA SER A 169 -3.21 -8.83 -1.45
C SER A 169 -4.42 -8.85 -0.51
N CYS A 170 -5.18 -7.74 -0.43
CA CYS A 170 -6.35 -7.64 0.47
C CYS A 170 -7.58 -8.42 0.02
N VAL A 171 -7.68 -8.80 -1.26
CA VAL A 171 -8.86 -9.51 -1.79
C VAL A 171 -8.50 -10.90 -2.25
N HIS A 172 -8.45 -11.84 -1.31
CA HIS A 172 -8.35 -13.26 -1.65
C HIS A 172 -9.66 -13.71 -2.30
N ILE A 173 -9.58 -14.06 -3.59
CA ILE A 173 -10.69 -14.63 -4.36
C ILE A 173 -10.30 -16.07 -4.68
N PRO A 174 -11.15 -17.07 -4.35
CA PRO A 174 -10.88 -18.45 -4.74
C PRO A 174 -10.67 -18.59 -6.25
N ASP A 175 -9.69 -19.39 -6.66
CA ASP A 175 -9.31 -19.54 -8.08
C ASP A 175 -10.40 -20.19 -8.94
N HIS A 176 -11.37 -20.90 -8.32
CA HIS A 176 -12.44 -21.62 -8.99
C HIS A 176 -13.81 -21.10 -8.57
N LEU A 177 -14.26 -20.01 -9.21
CA LEU A 177 -15.61 -19.48 -9.03
C LEU A 177 -16.50 -19.98 -10.17
N VAL A 178 -17.47 -20.83 -9.84
CA VAL A 178 -18.43 -21.35 -10.80
C VAL A 178 -19.77 -20.63 -10.65
N GLY A 179 -20.36 -20.17 -11.76
CA GLY A 179 -21.72 -19.65 -11.79
C GLY A 179 -21.92 -18.20 -11.33
N MET A 180 -20.85 -17.43 -11.06
CA MET A 180 -20.97 -16.04 -10.57
C MET A 180 -21.04 -14.98 -11.68
N ASP A 181 -20.77 -15.33 -12.94
CA ASP A 181 -20.65 -14.33 -14.03
C ASP A 181 -21.92 -13.50 -14.22
N LYS A 182 -23.11 -14.12 -14.13
CA LYS A 182 -24.38 -13.41 -14.24
C LYS A 182 -24.54 -12.38 -13.12
N SER A 183 -24.37 -12.77 -11.88
CA SER A 183 -24.50 -11.89 -10.72
C SER A 183 -23.43 -10.78 -10.71
N VAL A 184 -22.22 -11.08 -11.17
CA VAL A 184 -21.15 -10.10 -11.35
C VAL A 184 -21.54 -9.05 -12.39
N ASN A 185 -22.07 -9.46 -13.53
CA ASN A 185 -22.49 -8.54 -14.60
C ASN A 185 -23.69 -7.69 -14.16
N GLU A 186 -24.65 -8.27 -13.45
CA GLU A 186 -25.77 -7.54 -12.87
C GLU A 186 -25.31 -6.49 -11.86
N LEU A 187 -24.40 -6.84 -10.96
CA LEU A 187 -23.87 -5.88 -9.97
C LEU A 187 -23.06 -4.77 -10.63
N VAL A 188 -22.24 -5.08 -11.65
CA VAL A 188 -21.51 -4.09 -12.44
C VAL A 188 -22.46 -3.13 -13.16
N TYR A 189 -23.55 -3.64 -13.72
CA TYR A 189 -24.59 -2.82 -14.35
C TYR A 189 -25.27 -1.89 -13.33
N LEU A 190 -25.64 -2.39 -12.16
CA LEU A 190 -26.25 -1.60 -11.08
C LEU A 190 -25.31 -0.50 -10.56
N LEU A 191 -24.01 -0.77 -10.52
CA LEU A 191 -23.03 0.22 -10.14
C LEU A 191 -23.03 1.45 -11.06
N ASN A 192 -23.31 1.28 -12.35
CA ASN A 192 -23.39 2.39 -13.33
C ASN A 192 -22.42 3.54 -13.03
N VAL A 193 -21.14 3.26 -13.18
CA VAL A 193 -20.04 4.13 -12.73
C VAL A 193 -19.97 5.49 -13.43
N GLU A 194 -20.68 5.66 -14.53
CA GLU A 194 -20.74 6.91 -15.31
C GLU A 194 -21.75 7.90 -14.71
N SER A 195 -22.74 7.41 -13.96
CA SER A 195 -23.72 8.27 -13.31
C SER A 195 -23.10 9.10 -12.17
N LYS A 196 -23.51 10.35 -12.05
CA LYS A 196 -23.03 11.29 -11.02
C LYS A 196 -23.76 11.16 -9.68
N ASP A 197 -24.81 10.35 -9.59
CA ASP A 197 -25.53 10.12 -8.34
C ASP A 197 -24.73 9.29 -7.35
N ILE A 198 -25.03 9.41 -6.07
CA ILE A 198 -24.52 8.52 -5.02
C ILE A 198 -25.49 7.36 -4.91
N ARG A 199 -25.00 6.12 -5.09
CA ARG A 199 -25.83 4.92 -5.03
C ARG A 199 -25.44 3.97 -3.91
N LEU A 200 -26.46 3.46 -3.23
CA LEU A 200 -26.35 2.34 -2.30
C LEU A 200 -26.96 1.10 -2.95
N ILE A 201 -26.21 0.02 -2.99
CA ILE A 201 -26.61 -1.27 -3.60
C ILE A 201 -26.52 -2.34 -2.54
N GLY A 202 -27.65 -2.96 -2.22
CA GLY A 202 -27.74 -4.04 -1.25
C GLY A 202 -27.65 -5.42 -1.90
N ILE A 203 -26.77 -6.28 -1.40
CA ILE A 203 -26.67 -7.69 -1.75
C ILE A 203 -27.22 -8.49 -0.56
N CYS A 204 -28.43 -8.98 -0.67
CA CYS A 204 -29.07 -9.76 0.38
C CYS A 204 -29.10 -11.26 0.06
N GLY A 205 -28.94 -12.11 1.07
CA GLY A 205 -29.05 -13.56 0.93
C GLY A 205 -28.53 -14.32 2.14
N MET A 206 -28.79 -15.62 2.19
CA MET A 206 -28.37 -16.49 3.30
C MET A 206 -26.83 -16.49 3.50
N GLY A 207 -26.42 -16.90 4.71
CA GLY A 207 -25.01 -17.16 5.00
C GLY A 207 -24.41 -18.17 4.02
N GLY A 208 -23.17 -17.99 3.60
CA GLY A 208 -22.46 -18.93 2.71
C GLY A 208 -22.81 -18.87 1.22
N ILE A 209 -23.81 -18.08 0.78
CA ILE A 209 -24.23 -18.00 -0.64
C ILE A 209 -23.23 -17.26 -1.55
N GLY A 210 -22.15 -16.75 -1.00
CA GLY A 210 -21.11 -16.08 -1.79
C GLY A 210 -21.25 -14.56 -1.95
N LYS A 211 -22.05 -13.88 -1.11
CA LYS A 211 -22.23 -12.40 -1.17
C LYS A 211 -20.92 -11.64 -1.05
N THR A 212 -20.13 -11.94 -0.03
CA THR A 212 -18.79 -11.37 0.18
C THR A 212 -17.87 -11.68 -1.01
N THR A 213 -17.93 -12.90 -1.53
CA THR A 213 -17.15 -13.30 -2.71
C THR A 213 -17.59 -12.51 -3.94
N LEU A 214 -18.89 -12.34 -4.17
CA LEU A 214 -19.41 -11.52 -5.27
C LEU A 214 -18.93 -10.07 -5.19
N ALA A 215 -19.02 -9.47 -3.99
CA ALA A 215 -18.51 -8.12 -3.74
C ALA A 215 -17.02 -8.03 -4.06
N LYS A 216 -16.20 -8.98 -3.60
CA LYS A 216 -14.76 -9.07 -3.89
C LYS A 216 -14.46 -9.23 -5.38
N VAL A 217 -15.20 -10.06 -6.10
CA VAL A 217 -15.01 -10.27 -7.55
C VAL A 217 -15.32 -9.01 -8.34
N VAL A 218 -16.40 -8.32 -8.02
CA VAL A 218 -16.77 -7.06 -8.67
C VAL A 218 -15.76 -5.96 -8.36
N TYR A 219 -15.27 -5.89 -7.12
CA TYR A 219 -14.20 -5.02 -6.73
C TYR A 219 -12.95 -5.24 -7.60
N ARG A 220 -12.53 -6.49 -7.81
CA ARG A 220 -11.36 -6.83 -8.65
C ARG A 220 -11.58 -6.55 -10.14
N LYS A 221 -12.74 -6.89 -10.71
CA LYS A 221 -13.07 -6.59 -12.13
C LYS A 221 -13.04 -5.09 -12.40
N ARG A 222 -13.37 -4.27 -11.43
CA ARG A 222 -13.43 -2.83 -11.53
C ARG A 222 -12.07 -2.14 -11.56
N GLN A 223 -11.00 -2.77 -11.12
CA GLN A 223 -9.62 -2.28 -11.32
C GLN A 223 -9.27 -2.08 -12.80
N LEU A 224 -10.03 -2.71 -13.73
CA LEU A 224 -9.90 -2.54 -15.17
C LEU A 224 -10.62 -1.29 -15.71
N VAL A 225 -11.47 -0.63 -14.88
CA VAL A 225 -12.23 0.57 -15.27
C VAL A 225 -11.72 1.74 -14.43
N SER A 226 -10.75 2.46 -14.94
CA SER A 226 -9.92 3.49 -14.28
C SER A 226 -10.61 4.79 -13.86
N HIS A 227 -11.89 4.80 -13.48
CA HIS A 227 -12.66 6.04 -13.27
C HIS A 227 -13.08 6.36 -11.85
N ILE A 228 -12.65 5.59 -10.84
CA ILE A 228 -12.92 5.89 -9.44
C ILE A 228 -11.60 6.02 -8.69
N ILE A 229 -11.39 7.22 -8.18
CA ILE A 229 -10.23 7.60 -7.36
C ILE A 229 -10.55 7.22 -5.91
N GLY A 230 -9.72 6.41 -5.28
CA GLY A 230 -9.75 6.11 -3.85
C GLY A 230 -10.61 4.89 -3.46
N ASP A 231 -9.95 3.79 -3.31
CA ASP A 231 -10.45 2.55 -2.73
C ASP A 231 -9.68 2.28 -1.46
N ILE A 232 -10.36 2.05 -0.35
CA ILE A 232 -9.75 1.56 0.88
C ILE A 232 -10.62 0.43 1.40
N GLY A 233 -10.04 -0.78 1.44
CA GLY A 233 -10.53 -1.84 2.29
C GLY A 233 -10.01 -1.58 3.71
N VAL A 234 -10.88 -1.18 4.62
CA VAL A 234 -10.55 -1.02 6.03
C VAL A 234 -11.45 -1.97 6.81
N GLU A 235 -10.85 -2.90 7.54
CA GLU A 235 -11.57 -3.56 8.63
C GLU A 235 -11.73 -2.56 9.77
N LEU A 236 -12.96 -2.17 10.04
CA LEU A 236 -13.28 -1.19 11.06
C LEU A 236 -13.60 -1.88 12.37
N SER A 237 -12.84 -1.57 13.40
CA SER A 237 -13.08 -2.05 14.76
C SER A 237 -14.29 -1.33 15.44
N SER A 238 -14.69 -0.15 14.91
CA SER A 238 -15.92 0.55 15.34
C SER A 238 -16.48 1.44 14.23
N ILE A 239 -17.81 1.65 14.25
CA ILE A 239 -18.55 2.50 13.29
C ILE A 239 -18.01 3.94 13.34
N ASP A 240 -17.76 4.48 14.55
CA ASP A 240 -17.32 5.86 14.74
C ASP A 240 -15.93 6.14 14.19
N GLN A 241 -15.00 5.20 14.35
CA GLN A 241 -13.66 5.31 13.75
C GLN A 241 -13.72 5.29 12.22
N GLY A 242 -14.56 4.41 11.66
CA GLY A 242 -14.78 4.34 10.22
C GLY A 242 -15.38 5.62 9.66
N MET A 243 -16.33 6.19 10.35
CA MET A 243 -17.01 7.42 9.96
C MET A 243 -16.09 8.63 9.97
N ASN A 244 -15.26 8.78 11.01
CA ASN A 244 -14.28 9.89 11.08
C ASN A 244 -13.22 9.73 9.97
N MET A 245 -12.75 8.52 9.72
CA MET A 245 -11.80 8.24 8.64
C MET A 245 -12.39 8.55 7.26
N ILE A 246 -13.66 8.21 7.00
CA ILE A 246 -14.36 8.54 5.75
C ILE A 246 -14.46 10.05 5.59
N GLY A 247 -14.86 10.78 6.65
CA GLY A 247 -14.99 12.24 6.62
C GLY A 247 -13.67 12.95 6.33
N ASP A 248 -12.61 12.57 7.03
CA ASP A 248 -11.31 13.24 6.91
C ASP A 248 -10.59 12.93 5.60
N ARG A 249 -10.70 11.68 5.11
CA ARG A 249 -9.91 11.21 3.96
C ARG A 249 -10.63 11.33 2.62
N PHE A 250 -11.96 11.28 2.62
CA PHE A 250 -12.77 11.15 1.39
C PHE A 250 -13.69 12.31 1.11
N CYS A 251 -13.62 13.39 1.91
CA CYS A 251 -14.46 14.54 1.70
C CYS A 251 -14.46 14.97 0.23
N ARG A 252 -15.65 14.89 -0.41
CA ARG A 252 -15.91 15.21 -1.82
C ARG A 252 -15.16 14.36 -2.87
N LYS A 253 -14.50 13.25 -2.46
CA LYS A 253 -13.90 12.31 -3.42
C LYS A 253 -14.93 11.27 -3.87
N LYS A 254 -14.90 10.91 -5.16
CA LYS A 254 -15.70 9.80 -5.70
C LYS A 254 -15.11 8.49 -5.21
N VAL A 255 -15.86 7.73 -4.40
CA VAL A 255 -15.38 6.50 -3.73
C VAL A 255 -16.29 5.30 -4.00
N LEU A 256 -15.73 4.10 -3.88
CA LEU A 256 -16.46 2.85 -3.76
C LEU A 256 -16.25 2.27 -2.38
N ILE A 257 -17.32 2.12 -1.63
CA ILE A 257 -17.32 1.58 -0.29
C ILE A 257 -17.98 0.21 -0.32
N PHE A 258 -17.33 -0.79 0.29
CA PHE A 258 -17.93 -2.10 0.55
C PHE A 258 -18.13 -2.27 2.05
N LEU A 259 -19.40 -2.52 2.45
CA LEU A 259 -19.77 -2.88 3.81
C LEU A 259 -20.16 -4.35 3.80
N ASP A 260 -19.39 -5.16 4.50
CA ASP A 260 -19.64 -6.60 4.53
C ASP A 260 -20.37 -7.04 5.79
N ASP A 261 -21.31 -7.97 5.63
CA ASP A 261 -22.12 -8.61 6.70
C ASP A 261 -22.82 -7.61 7.65
N VAL A 262 -23.43 -6.56 7.08
CA VAL A 262 -24.18 -5.55 7.85
C VAL A 262 -25.44 -6.20 8.44
N ASP A 263 -25.60 -6.11 9.76
CA ASP A 263 -26.65 -6.77 10.52
C ASP A 263 -27.65 -5.80 11.20
N HIS A 264 -27.30 -4.48 11.25
CA HIS A 264 -28.14 -3.45 11.84
C HIS A 264 -28.32 -2.23 10.96
N THR A 265 -29.56 -1.73 10.86
CA THR A 265 -29.90 -0.51 10.11
C THR A 265 -29.12 0.73 10.62
N SER A 266 -28.78 0.79 11.91
CA SER A 266 -28.00 1.87 12.50
C SER A 266 -26.62 2.03 11.84
N GLN A 267 -26.01 0.96 11.37
CA GLN A 267 -24.73 1.00 10.65
C GLN A 267 -24.87 1.70 9.30
N LEU A 268 -25.97 1.45 8.58
CA LEU A 268 -26.27 2.12 7.32
C LEU A 268 -26.71 3.59 7.55
N MET A 269 -27.49 3.86 8.60
CA MET A 269 -27.93 5.20 8.93
C MET A 269 -26.75 6.11 9.30
N ALA A 270 -25.79 5.59 10.05
CA ALA A 270 -24.57 6.34 10.37
C ALA A 270 -23.83 6.77 9.09
N LEU A 271 -23.73 5.90 8.09
CA LEU A 271 -23.10 6.22 6.81
C LEU A 271 -23.99 7.14 5.95
N ALA A 272 -25.31 6.90 5.91
CA ALA A 272 -26.28 7.68 5.14
C ALA A 272 -26.44 9.10 5.66
N ALA A 273 -26.34 9.33 6.98
CA ALA A 273 -26.41 10.65 7.61
C ALA A 273 -25.28 11.58 7.16
N LYS A 274 -24.23 11.04 6.54
CA LYS A 274 -23.04 11.80 6.12
C LYS A 274 -22.78 11.67 4.60
N LYS A 275 -23.85 11.48 3.80
CA LYS A 275 -23.76 11.47 2.32
C LYS A 275 -23.05 12.69 1.74
N GLU A 276 -23.12 13.83 2.43
CA GLU A 276 -22.47 15.08 2.04
C GLU A 276 -20.95 15.01 2.02
N TRP A 277 -20.37 14.02 2.69
CA TRP A 277 -18.93 13.78 2.68
C TRP A 277 -18.48 13.06 1.41
N LEU A 278 -19.39 12.37 0.74
CA LEU A 278 -19.08 11.59 -0.44
C LEU A 278 -19.15 12.43 -1.70
N GLY A 279 -18.15 12.34 -2.56
CA GLY A 279 -18.19 12.99 -3.86
C GLY A 279 -19.24 12.37 -4.79
N LEU A 280 -19.75 13.19 -5.72
CA LEU A 280 -20.71 12.74 -6.73
C LEU A 280 -20.16 11.54 -7.52
N GLY A 281 -21.02 10.57 -7.79
CA GLY A 281 -20.66 9.32 -8.45
C GLY A 281 -20.12 8.24 -7.50
N SER A 282 -20.14 8.46 -6.18
CA SER A 282 -19.77 7.43 -5.20
C SER A 282 -20.74 6.27 -5.19
N ARG A 283 -20.24 5.09 -4.84
CA ARG A 283 -20.97 3.84 -4.77
C ARG A 283 -20.75 3.18 -3.41
N ILE A 284 -21.83 2.70 -2.80
CA ILE A 284 -21.80 1.95 -1.56
C ILE A 284 -22.43 0.59 -1.85
N VAL A 285 -21.69 -0.47 -1.65
CA VAL A 285 -22.17 -1.85 -1.78
C VAL A 285 -22.23 -2.45 -0.39
N VAL A 286 -23.39 -2.98 -0.04
CA VAL A 286 -23.68 -3.55 1.28
C VAL A 286 -24.01 -5.01 1.12
N THR A 287 -23.36 -5.90 1.86
CA THR A 287 -23.82 -7.28 2.00
C THR A 287 -24.54 -7.48 3.32
N THR A 288 -25.66 -8.18 3.31
CA THR A 288 -26.44 -8.46 4.50
C THR A 288 -27.12 -9.83 4.40
N ARG A 289 -27.49 -10.39 5.55
CA ARG A 289 -28.34 -11.60 5.65
C ARG A 289 -29.80 -11.23 5.81
N ASP A 290 -30.09 -10.08 6.34
CA ASP A 290 -31.45 -9.59 6.60
C ASP A 290 -31.79 -8.44 5.64
N LYS A 291 -32.80 -8.68 4.80
CA LYS A 291 -33.31 -7.70 3.84
C LYS A 291 -33.88 -6.45 4.52
N SER A 292 -34.37 -6.58 5.75
CA SER A 292 -34.96 -5.45 6.51
C SER A 292 -33.93 -4.36 6.84
N VAL A 293 -32.65 -4.70 6.89
CA VAL A 293 -31.55 -3.76 7.12
C VAL A 293 -31.38 -2.75 5.98
N LEU A 294 -31.87 -3.07 4.77
CA LEU A 294 -31.74 -2.23 3.57
C LEU A 294 -32.92 -1.23 3.37
N TYR A 295 -33.92 -1.30 4.22
CA TYR A 295 -35.11 -0.42 4.20
C TYR A 295 -35.20 0.37 5.49
#